data_ed5274b39f68ac7e184a0aff0bd3a223
#
_entry.id   ed5274b39f68ac7e184a0aff0bd3a223
#
_cell.length_a   1.000
_cell.length_b   1.000
_cell.length_c   1.000
_cell.angle_alpha   90.00
_cell.angle_beta   90.00
_cell.angle_gamma   90.00
#
_symmetry.space_group_name_H-M   'P 1'
#
loop_
_entity.id
_entity.type
_entity.pdbx_description
1 polymer ?
#
loop_
_entity_poly.entity_id
_entity_poly.type
_entity_poly.pdbx_seq_one_letter_code
_entity_poly.pdbx_strand_id
1 'polypeptide(L)'
;TSKGKPDIELVDMTSRFRTIDDIMEVTTKPIIFDGDTGGLIEHFVYTLRSLERMGVSMIIIEDKTGLKKNSLFGNEVKQMQDSIENFCAKIAAGKKAQKTKEFMICARIESLILEQGMEDALTRAFAYVGAGADAIMIHSRKKNPSEIFEFVAKFRDKNSITPIVVVPTSFNMVTEEEFKQRGVNVVIYANQLTRTGFP
;
A
#
# COMPACT_ATOMS: atom_id res chain seq x y z
N THR A 1 -14.13 -8.71 -0.60
CA THR A 1 -14.94 -9.55 0.33
C THR A 1 -16.43 -9.28 0.16
N SER A 2 -16.91 -8.03 0.26
CA SER A 2 -18.35 -7.69 0.15
C SER A 2 -19.01 -8.13 -1.16
N LYS A 3 -18.26 -8.25 -2.24
CA LYS A 3 -18.74 -8.72 -3.54
C LYS A 3 -18.54 -10.22 -3.77
N GLY A 4 -18.01 -10.97 -2.80
CA GLY A 4 -17.70 -12.40 -2.94
C GLY A 4 -16.64 -12.72 -4.02
N LYS A 5 -15.82 -11.72 -4.40
CA LYS A 5 -14.78 -11.88 -5.41
C LYS A 5 -13.41 -12.07 -4.76
N PRO A 6 -12.51 -12.87 -5.37
CA PRO A 6 -11.14 -12.98 -4.92
C PRO A 6 -10.37 -11.66 -5.09
N ASP A 7 -9.32 -11.48 -4.27
CA ASP A 7 -8.47 -10.28 -4.26
C ASP A 7 -7.38 -10.38 -5.36
N ILE A 8 -7.80 -10.16 -6.59
CA ILE A 8 -6.98 -10.23 -7.81
C ILE A 8 -7.36 -9.13 -8.82
N GLU A 9 -7.67 -7.93 -8.35
CA GLU A 9 -8.16 -6.79 -9.17
C GLU A 9 -9.43 -7.10 -9.99
N LEU A 10 -10.26 -8.04 -9.52
CA LEU A 10 -11.44 -8.51 -10.26
C LEU A 10 -12.63 -7.55 -10.16
N VAL A 11 -12.70 -6.73 -9.13
CA VAL A 11 -13.77 -5.75 -8.96
C VAL A 11 -13.40 -4.49 -9.71
N ASP A 12 -14.23 -4.11 -10.68
CA ASP A 12 -14.03 -2.93 -11.51
C ASP A 12 -14.05 -1.63 -10.67
N MET A 13 -13.39 -0.59 -11.20
CA MET A 13 -13.26 0.69 -10.49
C MET A 13 -14.58 1.39 -10.26
N THR A 14 -15.56 1.26 -11.16
CA THR A 14 -16.88 1.87 -10.98
C THR A 14 -17.60 1.30 -9.77
N SER A 15 -17.57 -0.04 -9.63
CA SER A 15 -18.12 -0.71 -8.44
C SER A 15 -17.41 -0.31 -7.15
N ARG A 16 -16.10 -0.10 -7.21
CA ARG A 16 -15.29 0.33 -6.06
C ARG A 16 -15.59 1.78 -5.69
N PHE A 17 -15.75 2.68 -6.64
CA PHE A 17 -16.13 4.07 -6.42
C PHE A 17 -17.51 4.19 -5.79
N ARG A 18 -18.51 3.42 -6.26
CA ARG A 18 -19.83 3.37 -5.60
C ARG A 18 -19.74 2.94 -4.14
N THR A 19 -18.90 1.97 -3.82
CA THR A 19 -18.68 1.56 -2.42
C THR A 19 -18.06 2.69 -1.60
N ILE A 20 -17.16 3.49 -2.18
CA ILE A 20 -16.61 4.68 -1.49
C ILE A 20 -17.71 5.72 -1.25
N ASP A 21 -18.53 6.01 -2.26
CA ASP A 21 -19.67 6.93 -2.11
C ASP A 21 -20.58 6.49 -0.96
N ASP A 22 -20.99 5.22 -0.93
CA ASP A 22 -21.82 4.66 0.15
C ASP A 22 -21.17 4.83 1.53
N ILE A 23 -19.85 4.66 1.62
CA ILE A 23 -19.10 4.85 2.87
C ILE A 23 -19.07 6.33 3.26
N MET A 24 -18.82 7.23 2.32
CA MET A 24 -18.72 8.67 2.58
C MET A 24 -20.05 9.30 3.01
N GLU A 25 -21.20 8.70 2.65
CA GLU A 25 -22.52 9.11 3.16
C GLU A 25 -22.66 8.94 4.68
N VAL A 26 -21.92 8.02 5.29
CA VAL A 26 -22.08 7.65 6.71
C VAL A 26 -20.87 7.99 7.59
N THR A 27 -19.79 8.53 7.03
CA THR A 27 -18.59 8.87 7.79
C THR A 27 -17.86 10.09 7.24
N THR A 28 -17.21 10.82 8.15
CA THR A 28 -16.25 11.89 7.83
C THR A 28 -14.81 11.48 8.08
N LYS A 29 -14.56 10.21 8.42
CA LYS A 29 -13.20 9.71 8.68
C LYS A 29 -12.41 9.61 7.39
N PRO A 30 -11.07 9.83 7.46
CA PRO A 30 -10.20 9.65 6.31
C PRO A 30 -10.29 8.21 5.75
N ILE A 31 -10.30 8.08 4.43
CA ILE A 31 -10.28 6.79 3.74
C ILE A 31 -8.91 6.57 3.11
N ILE A 32 -8.33 5.39 3.37
CA ILE A 32 -7.17 4.86 2.64
C ILE A 32 -7.68 3.82 1.64
N PHE A 33 -7.41 4.03 0.38
CA PHE A 33 -7.86 3.17 -0.72
C PHE A 33 -6.75 2.21 -1.14
N ASP A 34 -7.03 0.89 -1.16
CA ASP A 34 -6.16 -0.11 -1.77
C ASP A 34 -6.26 0.00 -3.29
N GLY A 35 -5.23 0.56 -3.92
CA GLY A 35 -5.14 0.79 -5.36
C GLY A 35 -4.58 -0.38 -6.15
N ASP A 36 -4.37 -1.53 -5.49
CA ASP A 36 -3.74 -2.71 -6.10
C ASP A 36 -2.37 -2.35 -6.74
N THR A 37 -2.11 -2.69 -7.99
CA THR A 37 -0.88 -2.30 -8.71
C THR A 37 -0.95 -0.87 -9.28
N GLY A 38 -2.09 -0.21 -9.17
CA GLY A 38 -2.38 1.06 -9.85
C GLY A 38 -2.68 0.90 -11.35
N GLY A 39 -2.52 -0.30 -11.91
CA GLY A 39 -2.73 -0.55 -13.34
C GLY A 39 -1.76 0.20 -14.25
N LEU A 40 -2.19 0.50 -15.47
CA LEU A 40 -1.43 1.31 -16.43
C LEU A 40 -1.37 2.78 -15.97
N ILE A 41 -0.27 3.46 -16.25
CA ILE A 41 -0.04 4.86 -15.82
C ILE A 41 -1.17 5.77 -16.28
N GLU A 42 -1.63 5.62 -17.51
CA GLU A 42 -2.71 6.41 -18.08
C GLU A 42 -4.02 6.25 -17.32
N HIS A 43 -4.35 5.03 -16.88
CA HIS A 43 -5.54 4.76 -16.08
C HIS A 43 -5.35 5.21 -14.63
N PHE A 44 -4.17 5.04 -14.08
CA PHE A 44 -3.83 5.45 -12.71
C PHE A 44 -4.09 6.94 -12.48
N VAL A 45 -3.69 7.79 -13.43
CA VAL A 45 -3.91 9.23 -13.38
C VAL A 45 -5.40 9.59 -13.24
N TYR A 46 -6.28 8.91 -13.96
CA TYR A 46 -7.73 9.17 -13.88
C TYR A 46 -8.34 8.56 -12.61
N THR A 47 -7.90 7.39 -12.20
CA THR A 47 -8.29 6.76 -10.93
C THR A 47 -7.96 7.69 -9.77
N LEU A 48 -6.73 8.20 -9.71
CA LEU A 48 -6.26 9.11 -8.67
C LEU A 48 -7.14 10.37 -8.61
N ARG A 49 -7.39 11.02 -9.73
CA ARG A 49 -8.25 12.21 -9.81
C ARG A 49 -9.67 11.95 -9.32
N SER A 50 -10.20 10.78 -9.62
CA SER A 50 -11.54 10.39 -9.17
C SER A 50 -11.58 10.20 -7.66
N LEU A 51 -10.60 9.48 -7.09
CA LEU A 51 -10.47 9.27 -5.64
C LEU A 51 -10.30 10.59 -4.89
N GLU A 52 -9.43 11.47 -5.39
CA GLU A 52 -9.19 12.79 -4.82
C GLU A 52 -10.48 13.63 -4.79
N ARG A 53 -11.23 13.67 -5.91
CA ARG A 53 -12.51 14.38 -6.00
C ARG A 53 -13.56 13.81 -5.05
N MET A 54 -13.53 12.51 -4.77
CA MET A 54 -14.43 11.84 -3.82
C MET A 54 -14.04 12.07 -2.36
N GLY A 55 -12.93 12.73 -2.07
CA GLY A 55 -12.47 13.01 -0.72
C GLY A 55 -11.67 11.87 -0.06
N VAL A 56 -11.22 10.89 -0.82
CA VAL A 56 -10.28 9.86 -0.34
C VAL A 56 -8.97 10.55 0.03
N SER A 57 -8.36 10.12 1.16
CA SER A 57 -7.18 10.79 1.70
C SER A 57 -5.86 10.20 1.19
N MET A 58 -5.85 8.90 0.88
CA MET A 58 -4.63 8.21 0.43
C MET A 58 -4.98 7.05 -0.50
N ILE A 59 -4.15 6.86 -1.52
CA ILE A 59 -4.12 5.63 -2.31
C ILE A 59 -2.84 4.85 -2.01
N ILE A 60 -2.94 3.53 -1.78
CA ILE A 60 -1.80 2.62 -1.70
C ILE A 60 -1.69 1.88 -3.01
N ILE A 61 -0.52 1.87 -3.64
CA ILE A 61 -0.22 1.08 -4.84
C ILE A 61 1.01 0.21 -4.59
N GLU A 62 0.97 -1.06 -5.06
CA GLU A 62 2.07 -2.01 -4.88
C GLU A 62 2.95 -2.10 -6.13
N ASP A 63 4.25 -2.26 -5.93
CA ASP A 63 5.26 -2.32 -6.99
C ASP A 63 5.36 -3.69 -7.68
N LYS A 64 4.19 -4.27 -8.01
CA LYS A 64 4.09 -5.50 -8.81
C LYS A 64 3.57 -5.22 -10.21
N THR A 65 3.89 -6.11 -11.15
CA THR A 65 3.41 -6.05 -12.53
C THR A 65 2.23 -7.00 -12.75
N GLY A 66 1.38 -6.68 -13.73
CA GLY A 66 0.18 -7.44 -14.05
C GLY A 66 -0.94 -7.22 -13.06
N LEU A 67 -1.89 -8.13 -13.03
CA LEU A 67 -2.98 -8.11 -12.06
C LEU A 67 -2.46 -8.49 -10.68
N LYS A 68 -3.01 -7.86 -9.66
CA LYS A 68 -2.73 -8.17 -8.25
C LYS A 68 -2.86 -9.66 -7.98
N LYS A 69 -1.93 -10.19 -7.21
CA LYS A 69 -1.98 -11.53 -6.64
C LYS A 69 -1.79 -11.40 -5.14
N ASN A 70 -2.55 -12.17 -4.37
CA ASN A 70 -2.48 -12.09 -2.93
C ASN A 70 -1.05 -12.40 -2.44
N SER A 71 -0.45 -11.45 -1.75
CA SER A 71 0.93 -11.55 -1.24
C SER A 71 1.12 -12.62 -0.17
N LEU A 72 0.02 -13.10 0.44
CA LEU A 72 0.05 -14.18 1.43
C LEU A 72 0.07 -15.59 0.80
N PHE A 73 -0.30 -15.72 -0.48
CA PHE A 73 -0.09 -16.97 -1.21
C PHE A 73 1.41 -17.13 -1.49
N GLY A 74 1.92 -18.32 -1.22
CA GLY A 74 3.34 -18.63 -1.39
C GLY A 74 3.84 -18.49 -2.83
N ASN A 75 5.06 -18.96 -3.09
CA ASN A 75 5.73 -18.86 -4.40
C ASN A 75 5.09 -19.71 -5.51
N GLU A 76 4.01 -20.46 -5.21
CA GLU A 76 3.28 -21.26 -6.20
C GLU A 76 2.67 -20.41 -7.32
N VAL A 77 2.36 -19.14 -7.04
CA VAL A 77 1.87 -18.21 -8.04
C VAL A 77 2.99 -17.23 -8.37
N LYS A 78 3.55 -17.34 -9.58
CA LYS A 78 4.61 -16.44 -10.04
C LYS A 78 4.13 -14.99 -9.97
N GLN A 79 4.81 -14.18 -9.15
CA GLN A 79 4.61 -12.74 -9.03
C GLN A 79 5.89 -12.05 -9.50
N MET A 80 5.76 -10.91 -10.12
CA MET A 80 6.88 -10.13 -10.63
C MET A 80 6.81 -8.73 -10.07
N GLN A 81 7.94 -8.24 -9.58
CA GLN A 81 8.09 -6.85 -9.15
C GLN A 81 8.32 -5.96 -10.38
N ASP A 82 7.75 -4.77 -10.36
CA ASP A 82 7.97 -3.77 -11.41
C ASP A 82 9.40 -3.21 -11.32
N SER A 83 9.89 -2.66 -12.41
CA SER A 83 11.15 -1.93 -12.35
C SER A 83 11.01 -0.67 -11.50
N ILE A 84 12.10 -0.26 -10.87
CA ILE A 84 12.12 0.99 -10.08
C ILE A 84 11.72 2.17 -10.95
N GLU A 85 12.21 2.22 -12.19
CA GLU A 85 11.96 3.29 -13.14
C GLU A 85 10.47 3.40 -13.51
N ASN A 86 9.83 2.27 -13.84
CA ASN A 86 8.41 2.24 -14.20
C ASN A 86 7.52 2.66 -13.02
N PHE A 87 7.81 2.15 -11.84
CA PHE A 87 7.01 2.47 -10.66
C PHE A 87 7.23 3.92 -10.21
N CYS A 88 8.46 4.44 -10.29
CA CYS A 88 8.75 5.86 -10.10
C CYS A 88 8.01 6.75 -11.10
N ALA A 89 7.98 6.36 -12.38
CA ALA A 89 7.24 7.08 -13.40
C ALA A 89 5.73 7.11 -13.10
N LYS A 90 5.16 6.02 -12.60
CA LYS A 90 3.75 5.94 -12.16
C LYS A 90 3.48 6.90 -11.00
N ILE A 91 4.33 6.90 -9.96
CA ILE A 91 4.23 7.82 -8.82
C ILE A 91 4.29 9.28 -9.31
N ALA A 92 5.30 9.62 -10.10
CA ALA A 92 5.49 10.97 -10.64
C ALA A 92 4.31 11.44 -11.49
N ALA A 93 3.75 10.55 -12.33
CA ALA A 93 2.55 10.85 -13.11
C ALA A 93 1.32 11.11 -12.21
N GLY A 94 1.16 10.32 -11.15
CA GLY A 94 0.13 10.53 -10.14
C GLY A 94 0.28 11.88 -9.44
N LYS A 95 1.48 12.20 -8.96
CA LYS A 95 1.77 13.49 -8.30
C LYS A 95 1.51 14.68 -9.23
N LYS A 96 1.88 14.57 -10.50
CA LYS A 96 1.57 15.61 -11.50
C LYS A 96 0.07 15.77 -11.76
N ALA A 97 -0.69 14.70 -11.65
CA ALA A 97 -2.14 14.70 -11.87
C ALA A 97 -2.94 15.24 -10.68
N GLN A 98 -2.39 15.15 -9.48
CA GLN A 98 -2.96 15.56 -8.21
C GLN A 98 -3.37 17.05 -8.24
N LYS A 99 -4.48 17.40 -7.60
CA LYS A 99 -5.04 18.75 -7.54
C LYS A 99 -4.88 19.41 -6.18
N THR A 100 -4.93 18.63 -5.12
CA THR A 100 -4.80 19.10 -3.74
C THR A 100 -3.48 18.59 -3.14
N LYS A 101 -3.01 19.23 -2.07
CA LYS A 101 -1.78 18.81 -1.37
C LYS A 101 -2.06 17.71 -0.34
N GLU A 102 -3.30 17.55 0.04
CA GLU A 102 -3.75 16.69 1.12
C GLU A 102 -3.90 15.22 0.68
N PHE A 103 -4.16 14.97 -0.60
CA PHE A 103 -4.23 13.61 -1.11
C PHE A 103 -2.83 12.98 -1.16
N MET A 104 -2.71 11.75 -0.68
CA MET A 104 -1.42 11.06 -0.54
C MET A 104 -1.31 9.85 -1.46
N ILE A 105 -0.11 9.62 -1.98
CA ILE A 105 0.27 8.37 -2.67
C ILE A 105 1.21 7.59 -1.75
N CYS A 106 0.79 6.40 -1.32
CA CYS A 106 1.60 5.48 -0.56
C CYS A 106 2.16 4.39 -1.48
N ALA A 107 3.47 4.28 -1.55
CA ALA A 107 4.16 3.24 -2.32
C ALA A 107 4.36 1.99 -1.45
N ARG A 108 3.70 0.88 -1.83
CA ARG A 108 3.85 -0.42 -1.17
C ARG A 108 4.96 -1.21 -1.86
N ILE A 109 5.95 -1.62 -1.05
CA ILE A 109 7.14 -2.33 -1.49
C ILE A 109 6.96 -3.82 -1.20
N GLU A 110 7.05 -4.63 -2.24
CA GLU A 110 6.85 -6.08 -2.18
C GLU A 110 8.17 -6.87 -2.17
N SER A 111 9.33 -6.20 -2.05
CA SER A 111 10.66 -6.84 -2.08
C SER A 111 10.82 -7.97 -1.06
N LEU A 112 10.32 -7.80 0.17
CA LEU A 112 10.40 -8.85 1.20
C LEU A 112 9.44 -10.01 0.92
N ILE A 113 8.29 -9.74 0.30
CA ILE A 113 7.34 -10.77 -0.14
C ILE A 113 7.92 -11.59 -1.28
N LEU A 114 8.63 -10.94 -2.21
CA LEU A 114 9.22 -11.55 -3.41
C LEU A 114 10.66 -12.01 -3.19
N GLU A 115 11.14 -11.99 -1.94
CA GLU A 115 12.47 -12.47 -1.53
C GLU A 115 13.65 -11.77 -2.25
N GLN A 116 13.44 -10.50 -2.65
CA GLN A 116 14.51 -9.67 -3.25
C GLN A 116 15.47 -9.09 -2.20
N GLY A 117 15.12 -9.18 -0.93
CA GLY A 117 15.95 -8.80 0.20
C GLY A 117 15.82 -7.34 0.65
N MET A 118 16.54 -7.04 1.74
CA MET A 118 16.46 -5.77 2.46
C MET A 118 17.04 -4.61 1.65
N GLU A 119 18.15 -4.81 0.97
CA GLU A 119 18.82 -3.76 0.20
C GLU A 119 17.96 -3.30 -0.99
N ASP A 120 17.28 -4.24 -1.68
CA ASP A 120 16.32 -3.90 -2.73
C ASP A 120 15.14 -3.12 -2.15
N ALA A 121 14.59 -3.56 -1.00
CA ALA A 121 13.48 -2.86 -0.33
C ALA A 121 13.85 -1.41 0.02
N LEU A 122 15.03 -1.18 0.56
CA LEU A 122 15.50 0.17 0.92
C LEU A 122 15.78 1.03 -0.32
N THR A 123 16.41 0.45 -1.33
CA THR A 123 16.68 1.15 -2.61
C THR A 123 15.38 1.65 -3.23
N ARG A 124 14.36 0.80 -3.29
CA ARG A 124 13.03 1.15 -3.78
C ARG A 124 12.37 2.21 -2.91
N ALA A 125 12.43 2.07 -1.58
CA ALA A 125 11.84 3.04 -0.67
C ALA A 125 12.36 4.45 -0.94
N PHE A 126 13.68 4.62 -1.04
CA PHE A 126 14.28 5.92 -1.30
C PHE A 126 14.00 6.44 -2.72
N ALA A 127 13.99 5.56 -3.72
CA ALA A 127 13.64 5.92 -5.10
C ALA A 127 12.18 6.40 -5.18
N TYR A 128 11.25 5.73 -4.52
CA TYR A 128 9.82 6.07 -4.54
C TYR A 128 9.55 7.39 -3.81
N VAL A 129 10.20 7.63 -2.68
CA VAL A 129 10.15 8.94 -2.00
C VAL A 129 10.72 10.02 -2.92
N GLY A 130 11.85 9.76 -3.58
CA GLY A 130 12.44 10.67 -4.56
C GLY A 130 11.53 10.98 -5.76
N ALA A 131 10.68 10.02 -6.15
CA ALA A 131 9.67 10.19 -7.20
C ALA A 131 8.40 10.93 -6.72
N GLY A 132 8.28 11.19 -5.41
CA GLY A 132 7.19 11.95 -4.80
C GLY A 132 6.17 11.13 -4.03
N ALA A 133 6.45 9.86 -3.68
CA ALA A 133 5.59 9.12 -2.77
C ALA A 133 5.50 9.83 -1.41
N ASP A 134 4.28 10.01 -0.91
CA ASP A 134 4.01 10.70 0.35
C ASP A 134 4.16 9.78 1.56
N ALA A 135 4.07 8.46 1.35
CA ALA A 135 4.25 7.43 2.38
C ALA A 135 4.85 6.16 1.77
N ILE A 136 5.46 5.34 2.60
CA ILE A 136 6.00 4.02 2.24
C ILE A 136 5.29 2.95 3.05
N MET A 137 4.86 1.88 2.38
CA MET A 137 4.35 0.68 3.03
C MET A 137 5.29 -0.48 2.78
N ILE A 138 5.77 -1.11 3.84
CA ILE A 138 6.56 -2.33 3.78
C ILE A 138 5.71 -3.52 4.21
N HIS A 139 5.81 -4.62 3.48
CA HIS A 139 5.02 -5.81 3.71
C HIS A 139 5.89 -7.05 3.89
N SER A 140 5.49 -7.94 4.80
CA SER A 140 6.13 -9.22 5.04
C SER A 140 5.11 -10.30 5.35
N ARG A 141 5.40 -11.53 4.93
CA ARG A 141 4.62 -12.73 5.27
C ARG A 141 5.19 -13.52 6.45
N LYS A 142 6.36 -13.13 6.95
CA LYS A 142 6.99 -13.81 8.10
C LYS A 142 6.24 -13.53 9.39
N LYS A 143 6.15 -14.54 10.26
CA LYS A 143 5.57 -14.39 11.59
C LYS A 143 6.47 -13.58 12.52
N ASN A 144 7.80 -13.65 12.32
CA ASN A 144 8.75 -12.84 13.06
C ASN A 144 8.85 -11.45 12.44
N PRO A 145 8.64 -10.36 13.20
CA PRO A 145 8.66 -8.99 12.70
C PRO A 145 10.06 -8.43 12.44
N SER A 146 11.13 -9.19 12.67
CA SER A 146 12.51 -8.69 12.65
C SER A 146 12.88 -7.97 11.36
N GLU A 147 12.47 -8.49 10.19
CA GLU A 147 12.78 -7.83 8.92
C GLU A 147 12.01 -6.51 8.72
N ILE A 148 10.79 -6.40 9.28
CA ILE A 148 10.04 -5.14 9.28
C ILE A 148 10.76 -4.13 10.18
N PHE A 149 11.18 -4.54 11.37
CA PHE A 149 11.90 -3.68 12.30
C PHE A 149 13.26 -3.23 11.75
N GLU A 150 13.99 -4.14 11.08
CA GLU A 150 15.24 -3.81 10.41
C GLU A 150 15.02 -2.79 9.29
N PHE A 151 14.00 -2.99 8.45
CA PHE A 151 13.65 -2.03 7.40
C PHE A 151 13.33 -0.65 7.99
N VAL A 152 12.46 -0.62 9.01
CA VAL A 152 12.04 0.64 9.64
C VAL A 152 13.27 1.37 10.23
N ALA A 153 14.14 0.68 10.98
CA ALA A 153 15.33 1.28 11.54
C ALA A 153 16.26 1.87 10.46
N LYS A 154 16.63 1.07 9.45
CA LYS A 154 17.51 1.51 8.36
C LYS A 154 16.91 2.64 7.51
N PHE A 155 15.59 2.62 7.31
CA PHE A 155 14.91 3.70 6.60
C PHE A 155 14.90 4.98 7.43
N ARG A 156 14.60 4.90 8.75
CA ARG A 156 14.56 6.03 9.66
C ARG A 156 15.92 6.71 9.85
N ASP A 157 17.01 5.97 9.78
CA ASP A 157 18.36 6.51 9.84
C ASP A 157 18.62 7.59 8.76
N LYS A 158 17.94 7.49 7.61
CA LYS A 158 18.11 8.40 6.47
C LYS A 158 16.89 9.26 6.16
N ASN A 159 15.72 8.87 6.65
CA ASN A 159 14.44 9.57 6.42
C ASN A 159 13.55 9.51 7.66
N SER A 160 13.53 10.59 8.43
CA SER A 160 12.73 10.73 9.64
C SER A 160 11.30 11.23 9.39
N ILE A 161 10.99 11.70 8.18
CA ILE A 161 9.77 12.47 7.88
C ILE A 161 8.71 11.61 7.22
N THR A 162 9.07 10.83 6.18
CA THR A 162 8.10 10.09 5.38
C THR A 162 7.34 9.07 6.22
N PRO A 163 6.00 9.10 6.27
CA PRO A 163 5.20 8.12 6.98
C PRO A 163 5.48 6.69 6.54
N ILE A 164 5.56 5.78 7.51
CA ILE A 164 5.66 4.33 7.28
C ILE A 164 4.34 3.67 7.66
N VAL A 165 3.83 2.85 6.74
CA VAL A 165 2.62 2.06 6.88
C VAL A 165 2.99 0.59 7.01
N VAL A 166 2.37 -0.15 7.94
CA VAL A 166 2.53 -1.59 8.10
C VAL A 166 1.18 -2.30 8.18
N VAL A 167 1.17 -3.59 7.79
CA VAL A 167 -0.01 -4.46 7.90
C VAL A 167 0.39 -5.74 8.66
N PRO A 168 0.23 -5.79 9.98
CA PRO A 168 0.73 -6.88 10.81
C PRO A 168 -0.15 -8.14 10.80
N THR A 169 -0.61 -8.58 9.63
CA THR A 169 -1.44 -9.78 9.49
C THR A 169 -0.69 -11.05 9.90
N SER A 170 0.59 -11.17 9.53
CA SER A 170 1.43 -12.34 9.82
C SER A 170 2.16 -12.24 11.16
N PHE A 171 2.46 -11.03 11.63
CA PHE A 171 3.20 -10.73 12.88
C PHE A 171 2.33 -9.95 13.87
N ASN A 172 1.14 -10.45 14.12
CA ASN A 172 0.09 -9.81 14.92
C ASN A 172 0.35 -9.76 16.44
N MET A 173 1.50 -10.22 16.88
CA MET A 173 1.92 -10.15 18.28
C MET A 173 2.52 -8.78 18.66
N VAL A 174 2.88 -7.95 17.68
CA VAL A 174 3.46 -6.63 17.91
C VAL A 174 2.37 -5.63 18.27
N THR A 175 2.56 -4.87 19.33
CA THR A 175 1.61 -3.85 19.78
C THR A 175 1.74 -2.56 18.96
N GLU A 176 0.66 -1.77 18.91
CA GLU A 176 0.69 -0.44 18.27
C GLU A 176 1.74 0.49 18.91
N GLU A 177 1.88 0.42 20.23
CA GLU A 177 2.87 1.21 20.95
C GLU A 177 4.31 0.84 20.56
N GLU A 178 4.59 -0.44 20.36
CA GLU A 178 5.90 -0.89 19.87
C GLU A 178 6.17 -0.41 18.44
N PHE A 179 5.18 -0.46 17.55
CA PHE A 179 5.29 0.12 16.21
C PHE A 179 5.57 1.62 16.25
N LYS A 180 4.84 2.36 17.08
CA LYS A 180 5.02 3.80 17.26
C LYS A 180 6.42 4.15 17.75
N GLN A 181 6.93 3.45 18.78
CA GLN A 181 8.28 3.66 19.32
C GLN A 181 9.38 3.41 18.29
N ARG A 182 9.12 2.53 17.30
CA ARG A 182 10.05 2.27 16.20
C ARG A 182 9.91 3.26 15.03
N GLY A 183 8.93 4.15 15.08
CA GLY A 183 8.73 5.19 14.05
C GLY A 183 7.77 4.78 12.91
N VAL A 184 6.92 3.77 13.13
CA VAL A 184 5.78 3.47 12.27
C VAL A 184 4.66 4.47 12.55
N ASN A 185 3.98 4.94 11.52
CA ASN A 185 2.96 5.98 11.61
C ASN A 185 1.54 5.45 11.44
N VAL A 186 1.35 4.40 10.63
CA VAL A 186 0.04 3.83 10.34
C VAL A 186 0.11 2.32 10.43
N VAL A 187 -0.83 1.73 11.17
CA VAL A 187 -1.02 0.28 11.27
C VAL A 187 -2.38 -0.07 10.67
N ILE A 188 -2.40 -0.95 9.66
CA ILE A 188 -3.62 -1.37 8.98
C ILE A 188 -4.02 -2.78 9.44
N TYR A 189 -5.21 -2.90 9.98
CA TYR A 189 -5.84 -4.18 10.35
C TYR A 189 -6.67 -4.70 9.18
N ALA A 190 -6.04 -5.38 8.23
CA ALA A 190 -6.64 -5.74 6.95
C ALA A 190 -7.77 -6.79 7.06
N ASN A 191 -7.60 -7.81 7.90
CA ASN A 191 -8.48 -8.98 7.91
C ASN A 191 -9.15 -9.27 9.27
N GLN A 192 -8.78 -8.57 10.31
CA GLN A 192 -9.18 -8.89 11.68
C GLN A 192 -10.70 -8.84 11.86
N LEU A 193 -11.35 -7.77 11.41
CA LEU A 193 -12.82 -7.61 11.51
C LEU A 193 -13.55 -8.69 10.70
N THR A 194 -13.09 -8.98 9.48
CA THR A 194 -13.68 -10.01 8.62
C THR A 194 -13.56 -11.39 9.27
N ARG A 195 -12.37 -11.73 9.79
CA ARG A 195 -12.13 -13.04 10.45
C ARG A 195 -12.94 -13.21 11.73
N THR A 196 -13.18 -12.12 12.46
CA THR A 196 -14.00 -12.16 13.69
C THR A 196 -15.48 -12.33 13.37
N GLY A 197 -15.95 -11.80 12.24
CA GLY A 197 -17.34 -11.89 11.82
C GLY A 197 -17.73 -13.22 11.15
N PHE A 198 -16.75 -14.04 10.77
CA PHE A 198 -16.96 -15.37 10.20
C PHE A 198 -16.36 -16.44 11.13
N PRO A 199 -17.18 -17.15 11.92
CA PRO A 199 -16.73 -18.22 12.82
C PRO A 199 -16.13 -19.41 12.05
#